data_12819dc71836277e856617affe4a13c9
#
_entry.id   12819dc71836277e856617affe4a13c9
#
_cell.length_a   1.000
_cell.length_b   1.000
_cell.length_c   1.000
_cell.angle_alpha   90.00
_cell.angle_beta   90.00
_cell.angle_gamma   90.00
#
_symmetry.space_group_name_H-M   'P 1'
#
loop_
_entity.id
_entity.type
_entity.pdbx_description
1 polymer ?
#
loop_
_entity_poly.entity_id
_entity_poly.type
_entity_poly.pdbx_seq_one_letter_code
_entity_poly.pdbx_strand_id
1 'polypeptide(L)'
;MYHWSELSKNYPASSIRKMAKLAAQFDDTLMLTMGEPNFETPEAIKKAAQDAIAANHTHYGPNVGELAFQQAVATKYTDQTGIPFKPNEVMATF
;
A
#
# COMPACT_ATOMS: atom_id res chain seq x y z
N MET A 1 34.48 -8.99 12.37
CA MET A 1 33.41 -10.01 12.19
C MET A 1 32.18 -9.51 12.94
N TYR A 2 31.05 -9.28 12.24
CA TYR A 2 29.84 -8.77 12.91
C TYR A 2 29.12 -9.92 13.64
N HIS A 3 28.79 -9.70 14.91
CA HIS A 3 28.03 -10.66 15.71
C HIS A 3 26.56 -10.23 15.76
N TRP A 4 25.68 -11.05 15.24
CA TRP A 4 24.24 -10.87 15.37
C TRP A 4 23.82 -11.15 16.82
N SER A 5 22.85 -10.41 17.35
CA SER A 5 22.26 -10.72 18.65
C SER A 5 21.57 -12.10 18.62
N GLU A 6 21.50 -12.77 19.76
CA GLU A 6 20.79 -14.06 19.84
C GLU A 6 19.29 -13.92 19.50
N LEU A 7 18.69 -12.79 19.87
CA LEU A 7 17.32 -12.47 19.48
C LEU A 7 17.16 -12.40 17.95
N SER A 8 18.09 -11.75 17.24
CA SER A 8 18.06 -11.64 15.78
C SER A 8 18.24 -12.98 15.07
N LYS A 9 19.10 -13.86 15.62
CA LYS A 9 19.32 -15.22 15.07
C LYS A 9 18.09 -16.11 15.20
N ASN A 10 17.34 -15.94 16.29
CA ASN A 10 16.20 -16.79 16.65
C ASN A 10 14.85 -16.15 16.33
N TYR A 11 14.83 -14.97 15.68
CA TYR A 11 13.58 -14.29 15.35
C TYR A 11 12.76 -15.14 14.36
N PRO A 12 11.51 -15.53 14.71
CA PRO A 12 10.72 -16.38 13.86
C PRO A 12 10.37 -15.68 12.55
N ALA A 13 10.58 -16.37 11.43
CA ALA A 13 10.13 -15.91 10.13
C ALA A 13 8.61 -15.79 10.11
N SER A 14 8.08 -14.87 9.30
CA SER A 14 6.63 -14.68 9.14
C SER A 14 5.94 -15.99 8.76
N SER A 15 5.04 -16.46 9.61
CA SER A 15 4.25 -17.69 9.39
C SER A 15 3.39 -17.57 8.12
N ILE A 16 2.85 -16.39 7.81
CA ILE A 16 2.07 -16.13 6.60
C ILE A 16 2.92 -16.37 5.34
N ARG A 17 4.15 -15.84 5.31
CA ARG A 17 5.07 -16.05 4.18
C ARG A 17 5.49 -17.52 4.04
N LYS A 18 5.66 -18.24 5.16
CA LYS A 18 5.97 -19.66 5.15
C LYS A 18 4.81 -20.46 4.55
N MET A 19 3.57 -20.15 4.93
CA MET A 19 2.38 -20.80 4.37
C MET A 19 2.20 -20.47 2.88
N ALA A 20 2.39 -19.23 2.46
CA ALA A 20 2.34 -18.86 1.05
C ALA A 20 3.38 -19.63 0.20
N LYS A 21 4.62 -19.76 0.71
CA LYS A 21 5.67 -20.54 0.05
C LYS A 21 5.34 -22.05 -0.03
N LEU A 22 4.69 -22.58 0.99
CA LEU A 22 4.23 -23.98 0.99
C LEU A 22 3.10 -24.18 -0.02
N ALA A 23 2.10 -23.30 -0.02
CA ALA A 23 0.97 -23.35 -0.94
C ALA A 23 1.38 -23.26 -2.42
N ALA A 24 2.42 -22.48 -2.73
CA ALA A 24 2.97 -22.36 -4.09
C ALA A 24 3.57 -23.67 -4.66
N GLN A 25 3.66 -24.73 -3.86
CA GLN A 25 4.10 -26.06 -4.32
C GLN A 25 2.95 -26.93 -4.86
N PHE A 26 1.72 -26.44 -4.80
CA PHE A 26 0.52 -27.14 -5.22
C PHE A 26 -0.25 -26.32 -6.24
N ASP A 27 -0.59 -26.90 -7.38
CA ASP A 27 -1.25 -26.19 -8.48
C ASP A 27 -2.72 -25.84 -8.20
N ASP A 28 -3.37 -26.59 -7.29
CA ASP A 28 -4.79 -26.41 -6.94
C ASP A 28 -4.94 -25.94 -5.49
N THR A 29 -4.36 -24.79 -5.16
CA THR A 29 -4.42 -24.24 -3.81
C THR A 29 -5.25 -22.97 -3.75
N LEU A 30 -6.29 -22.97 -2.94
CA LEU A 30 -7.04 -21.76 -2.61
C LEU A 30 -6.31 -20.96 -1.53
N MET A 31 -5.79 -19.80 -1.89
CA MET A 31 -5.04 -18.90 -1.00
C MET A 31 -6.01 -18.03 -0.17
N LEU A 32 -6.09 -18.29 1.14
CA LEU A 32 -6.87 -17.51 2.10
C LEU A 32 -5.98 -16.81 3.16
N THR A 33 -4.67 -16.80 2.93
CA THR A 33 -3.69 -16.30 3.91
C THR A 33 -3.47 -14.79 3.84
N MET A 34 -3.80 -14.16 2.72
CA MET A 34 -3.72 -12.71 2.53
C MET A 34 -5.06 -12.18 2.06
N GLY A 35 -5.51 -11.09 2.70
CA GLY A 35 -6.72 -10.38 2.30
C GLY A 35 -6.40 -9.41 1.18
N GLU A 36 -6.51 -9.85 -0.07
CA GLU A 36 -6.36 -9.01 -1.25
C GLU A 36 -7.57 -9.16 -2.18
N PRO A 37 -7.93 -8.11 -2.94
CA PRO A 37 -8.99 -8.22 -3.94
C PRO A 37 -8.66 -9.26 -5.01
N ASN A 38 -9.66 -10.04 -5.43
CA ASN A 38 -9.53 -11.03 -6.50
C ASN A 38 -9.83 -10.47 -7.90
N PHE A 39 -9.90 -9.16 -8.03
CA PHE A 39 -10.13 -8.45 -9.29
C PHE A 39 -8.98 -7.49 -9.60
N GLU A 40 -8.78 -7.21 -10.88
CA GLU A 40 -7.74 -6.34 -11.36
C GLU A 40 -7.93 -4.88 -10.89
N THR A 41 -6.80 -4.17 -10.73
CA THR A 41 -6.84 -2.72 -10.50
C THR A 41 -7.59 -2.04 -11.63
N PRO A 42 -8.57 -1.16 -11.35
CA PRO A 42 -9.32 -0.45 -12.38
C PRO A 42 -8.42 0.28 -13.38
N GLU A 43 -8.80 0.23 -14.67
CA GLU A 43 -7.97 0.75 -15.75
C GLU A 43 -7.65 2.25 -15.61
N ALA A 44 -8.60 3.04 -15.10
CA ALA A 44 -8.39 4.46 -14.84
C ALA A 44 -7.26 4.70 -13.82
N ILE A 45 -7.12 3.84 -12.81
CA ILE A 45 -6.05 3.94 -11.80
C ILE A 45 -4.70 3.55 -12.42
N LYS A 46 -4.65 2.46 -13.19
CA LYS A 46 -3.42 2.04 -13.91
C LYS A 46 -2.95 3.15 -14.84
N LYS A 47 -3.87 3.73 -15.62
CA LYS A 47 -3.55 4.81 -16.53
C LYS A 47 -3.04 6.05 -15.81
N ALA A 48 -3.66 6.47 -14.72
CA ALA A 48 -3.21 7.62 -13.93
C ALA A 48 -1.77 7.43 -13.42
N ALA A 49 -1.42 6.23 -12.97
CA ALA A 49 -0.06 5.91 -12.55
C ALA A 49 0.94 5.97 -13.71
N GLN A 50 0.60 5.43 -14.88
CA GLN A 50 1.42 5.49 -16.09
C GLN A 50 1.64 6.95 -16.54
N ASP A 51 0.59 7.76 -16.54
CA ASP A 51 0.65 9.17 -16.94
C ASP A 51 1.53 9.98 -15.96
N ALA A 52 1.43 9.71 -14.65
CA ALA A 52 2.28 10.35 -13.65
C ALA A 52 3.77 10.00 -13.84
N ILE A 53 4.09 8.74 -14.14
CA ILE A 53 5.47 8.32 -14.43
C ILE A 53 5.96 9.00 -15.72
N ALA A 54 5.15 9.01 -16.77
CA ALA A 54 5.49 9.64 -18.05
C ALA A 54 5.70 11.16 -17.92
N ALA A 55 4.99 11.79 -16.98
CA ALA A 55 5.15 13.21 -16.61
C ALA A 55 6.33 13.49 -15.65
N ASN A 56 7.15 12.47 -15.34
CA ASN A 56 8.28 12.55 -14.41
C ASN A 56 7.91 12.93 -12.96
N HIS A 57 6.72 12.56 -12.50
CA HIS A 57 6.34 12.67 -11.09
C HIS A 57 7.01 11.55 -10.27
N THR A 58 8.35 11.53 -10.27
CA THR A 58 9.18 10.45 -9.72
C THR A 58 10.18 10.93 -8.67
N HIS A 59 10.02 12.16 -8.20
CA HIS A 59 10.88 12.77 -7.19
C HIS A 59 10.22 12.78 -5.82
N TYR A 60 11.00 13.11 -4.79
CA TYR A 60 10.48 13.29 -3.44
C TYR A 60 9.42 14.39 -3.39
N GLY A 61 8.29 14.07 -2.78
CA GLY A 61 7.20 15.02 -2.49
C GLY A 61 7.24 15.53 -1.04
N PRO A 62 6.24 16.33 -0.65
CA PRO A 62 6.09 16.79 0.74
C PRO A 62 5.89 15.62 1.72
N ASN A 63 6.40 15.74 2.95
CA ASN A 63 6.29 14.70 3.99
C ASN A 63 4.84 14.33 4.35
N VAL A 64 3.91 15.24 4.13
CA VAL A 64 2.47 15.03 4.38
C VAL A 64 1.71 14.50 3.15
N GLY A 65 2.40 14.32 2.04
CA GLY A 65 1.83 13.93 0.75
C GLY A 65 1.49 15.11 -0.15
N GLU A 66 1.22 14.82 -1.40
CA GLU A 66 0.88 15.82 -2.42
C GLU A 66 -0.44 16.53 -2.11
N LEU A 67 -0.49 17.85 -2.34
CA LEU A 67 -1.67 18.66 -2.07
C LEU A 67 -2.91 18.16 -2.83
N ALA A 68 -2.73 17.73 -4.08
CA ALA A 68 -3.82 17.17 -4.89
C ALA A 68 -4.44 15.92 -4.25
N PHE A 69 -3.60 15.04 -3.66
CA PHE A 69 -4.07 13.87 -2.90
C PHE A 69 -4.83 14.29 -1.65
N GLN A 70 -4.28 15.22 -0.86
CA GLN A 70 -4.92 15.73 0.36
C GLN A 70 -6.29 16.36 0.05
N GLN A 71 -6.39 17.16 -1.02
CA GLN A 71 -7.65 17.76 -1.47
C GLN A 71 -8.67 16.70 -1.89
N ALA A 72 -8.27 15.71 -2.68
CA ALA A 72 -9.16 14.65 -3.13
C ALA A 72 -9.72 13.83 -1.95
N VAL A 73 -8.87 13.50 -0.97
CA VAL A 73 -9.28 12.77 0.24
C VAL A 73 -10.21 13.61 1.11
N ALA A 74 -9.88 14.88 1.36
CA ALA A 74 -10.71 15.79 2.16
C ALA A 74 -12.10 15.97 1.52
N THR A 75 -12.17 16.18 0.22
CA THR A 75 -13.44 16.27 -0.53
C THR A 75 -14.24 14.99 -0.39
N LYS A 76 -13.64 13.84 -0.66
CA LYS A 76 -14.31 12.53 -0.57
C LYS A 76 -14.93 12.29 0.81
N TYR A 77 -14.17 12.53 1.87
CA TYR A 77 -14.69 12.30 3.23
C TYR A 77 -15.73 13.33 3.63
N THR A 78 -15.60 14.58 3.21
CA THR A 78 -16.64 15.61 3.40
C THR A 78 -17.96 15.17 2.75
N ASP A 79 -17.92 14.71 1.51
CA ASP A 79 -19.11 14.26 0.78
C ASP A 79 -19.74 13.01 1.40
N GLN A 80 -18.93 12.08 1.90
CA GLN A 80 -19.42 10.84 2.50
C GLN A 80 -20.01 11.01 3.90
N THR A 81 -19.47 11.93 4.69
CA THR A 81 -19.84 12.07 6.10
C THR A 81 -20.70 13.29 6.40
N GLY A 82 -20.72 14.28 5.50
CA GLY A 82 -21.33 15.60 5.76
C GLY A 82 -20.51 16.48 6.71
N ILE A 83 -19.34 16.01 7.18
CA ILE A 83 -18.43 16.76 8.05
C ILE A 83 -17.36 17.42 7.17
N PRO A 84 -17.15 18.75 7.23
CA PRO A 84 -16.15 19.42 6.41
C PRO A 84 -14.73 19.06 6.85
N PHE A 85 -13.96 18.44 5.94
CA PHE A 85 -12.52 18.18 6.10
C PHE A 85 -11.71 19.16 5.26
N LYS A 86 -10.57 19.59 5.78
CA LYS A 86 -9.60 20.45 5.08
C LYS A 86 -8.40 19.62 4.61
N PRO A 87 -7.73 20.01 3.52
CA PRO A 87 -6.55 19.30 3.03
C PRO A 87 -5.44 19.13 4.08
N ASN A 88 -5.24 20.13 4.95
CA ASN A 88 -4.22 20.07 6.01
C ASN A 88 -4.57 19.13 7.18
N GLU A 89 -5.75 18.53 7.18
CA GLU A 89 -6.17 17.47 8.12
C GLU A 89 -5.92 16.06 7.54
N VAL A 90 -5.34 15.98 6.33
CA VAL A 90 -5.04 14.74 5.64
C VAL A 90 -3.53 14.57 5.51
N MET A 91 -3.04 13.37 5.78
CA MET A 91 -1.64 12.97 5.60
C MET A 91 -1.56 11.65 4.86
N ALA A 92 -0.68 11.54 3.86
CA ALA A 92 -0.33 10.28 3.24
C ALA A 92 0.75 9.58 4.09
N THR A 93 0.51 8.32 4.46
CA THR A 93 1.46 7.47 5.19
C THR A 93 1.58 6.10 4.54
N PHE A 94 2.67 5.43 4.82
CA PHE A 94 2.89 4.04 4.43
C PHE A 94 2.44 3.08 5.51
#